data_6a6ad1b72f3e4fafe599dfa6d91a9fc0
#
_entry.id   6a6ad1b72f3e4fafe599dfa6d91a9fc0
#
_cell.length_a   1.000
_cell.length_b   1.000
_cell.length_c   1.000
_cell.angle_alpha   90.00
_cell.angle_beta   90.00
_cell.angle_gamma   90.00
#
_symmetry.space_group_name_H-M   'P 1'
#
loop_
_entity.id
_entity.type
_entity.pdbx_description
1 polymer ?
#
loop_
_entity_poly.entity_id
_entity_poly.type
_entity_poly.pdbx_seq_one_letter_code
_entity_poly.pdbx_strand_id
1 'polypeptide(L)'
;MIRLTRTLVLAATLTGTSGCASSGSTQQSGEPQTSEVAAPVRPRRDPNVITAEEIASRPTLSARQVIEQLRPQFLRVRGTTTLGNAQTQDVIWVYVDGTRIGTLEVLNNIGAHEVHEIRYLSPSEATNRYGTGHVQGAIIVLRK
;
A
#
# COMPACT_ATOMS: atom_id res chain seq x y z
N MET A 1 -18.52 32.68 -32.74
CA MET A 1 -17.84 33.98 -32.99
C MET A 1 -16.69 34.15 -32.03
N ILE A 2 -15.48 34.42 -32.61
CA ILE A 2 -14.37 35.21 -32.00
C ILE A 2 -13.48 34.42 -31.01
N ARG A 3 -12.20 34.34 -31.12
CA ARG A 3 -11.00 34.58 -32.00
C ARG A 3 -9.88 33.82 -31.30
N LEU A 4 -9.17 32.99 -31.89
CA LEU A 4 -7.85 33.11 -32.52
C LEU A 4 -6.92 34.17 -31.90
N THR A 5 -5.91 33.74 -31.19
CA THR A 5 -4.60 34.41 -31.15
C THR A 5 -3.49 33.36 -31.04
N ARG A 6 -2.77 33.30 -32.13
CA ARG A 6 -1.45 32.69 -32.31
C ARG A 6 -0.42 33.54 -31.57
N THR A 7 0.52 32.93 -30.89
CA THR A 7 1.84 33.54 -30.72
C THR A 7 2.91 32.47 -30.88
N LEU A 8 3.70 32.70 -31.90
CA LEU A 8 4.85 31.98 -32.39
C LEU A 8 6.10 32.72 -31.88
N VAL A 9 7.05 32.07 -31.24
CA VAL A 9 8.46 32.48 -31.08
C VAL A 9 9.27 31.22 -30.84
N LEU A 10 9.98 30.72 -31.78
CA LEU A 10 11.31 30.93 -32.36
C LEU A 10 12.45 30.51 -31.44
N ALA A 11 13.07 29.43 -31.83
CA ALA A 11 14.45 28.98 -31.91
C ALA A 11 15.52 29.51 -30.92
N ALA A 12 16.30 28.57 -30.35
CA ALA A 12 17.73 28.68 -30.27
C ALA A 12 18.37 27.31 -30.03
N THR A 13 19.10 26.84 -31.03
CA THR A 13 20.07 25.75 -31.06
C THR A 13 21.33 26.15 -30.28
N LEU A 14 21.87 25.28 -29.44
CA LEU A 14 23.30 25.26 -29.15
C LEU A 14 23.83 23.84 -28.98
N THR A 15 24.68 23.45 -29.87
CA THR A 15 25.60 22.31 -29.92
C THR A 15 26.71 22.48 -28.89
N GLY A 16 27.13 21.38 -28.26
CA GLY A 16 28.34 21.36 -27.39
C GLY A 16 28.71 19.92 -27.04
N THR A 17 29.45 19.30 -27.84
CA THR A 17 30.63 18.42 -27.87
C THR A 17 31.11 17.80 -26.56
N SER A 18 31.25 16.47 -26.62
CA SER A 18 32.33 15.56 -26.21
C SER A 18 33.17 15.86 -24.95
N GLY A 19 33.31 14.83 -24.13
CA GLY A 19 34.32 14.71 -23.11
C GLY A 19 34.34 13.31 -22.49
N CYS A 20 35.01 12.34 -23.15
CA CYS A 20 35.54 11.13 -22.52
C CYS A 20 36.81 11.46 -21.75
N ALA A 21 36.94 11.01 -20.52
CA ALA A 21 38.20 10.69 -19.82
C ALA A 21 37.80 9.96 -18.52
N SER A 22 37.99 8.64 -18.39
CA SER A 22 39.19 7.94 -18.07
C SER A 22 39.65 8.07 -16.61
N SER A 23 39.50 6.95 -15.89
CA SER A 23 40.41 6.38 -14.89
C SER A 23 41.07 7.32 -13.87
N GLY A 24 40.80 7.05 -12.60
CA GLY A 24 41.60 7.58 -11.52
C GLY A 24 41.27 6.86 -10.22
N SER A 25 41.83 5.68 -10.00
CA SER A 25 41.98 5.04 -8.71
C SER A 25 42.79 5.94 -7.81
N THR A 26 42.22 6.48 -6.77
CA THR A 26 42.97 7.01 -5.65
C THR A 26 42.38 6.46 -4.38
N GLN A 27 43.08 5.48 -3.82
CA GLN A 27 42.98 5.08 -2.43
C GLN A 27 43.26 6.32 -1.58
N GLN A 28 42.28 6.73 -0.80
CA GLN A 28 42.49 7.68 0.27
C GLN A 28 42.17 7.02 1.58
N SER A 29 43.22 6.78 2.30
CA SER A 29 43.30 6.23 3.63
C SER A 29 42.52 7.05 4.63
N GLY A 30 41.75 6.34 5.47
CA GLY A 30 41.60 6.59 6.90
C GLY A 30 41.25 8.00 7.35
N GLU A 31 39.93 8.25 7.51
CA GLU A 31 39.46 9.20 8.48
C GLU A 31 38.54 8.44 9.44
N PRO A 32 38.70 8.58 10.77
CA PRO A 32 37.83 7.90 11.73
C PRO A 32 36.43 8.52 11.60
N GLN A 33 35.52 7.77 10.97
CA GLN A 33 34.10 8.12 11.01
C GLN A 33 33.66 8.06 12.47
N THR A 34 33.53 9.24 13.04
CA THR A 34 32.78 9.48 14.26
C THR A 34 31.47 8.75 14.12
N SER A 35 31.23 7.77 14.99
CA SER A 35 29.99 7.03 15.10
C SER A 35 28.86 8.05 15.33
N GLU A 36 28.25 8.46 14.24
CA GLU A 36 26.96 9.14 14.27
C GLU A 36 26.01 8.16 14.93
N VAL A 37 25.60 8.49 16.14
CA VAL A 37 24.59 7.76 16.91
C VAL A 37 23.37 7.65 15.99
N ALA A 38 23.20 6.47 15.41
CA ALA A 38 22.05 6.15 14.56
C ALA A 38 20.81 6.48 15.37
N ALA A 39 20.10 7.52 14.98
CA ALA A 39 18.78 7.80 15.49
C ALA A 39 17.96 6.51 15.38
N PRO A 40 17.13 6.17 16.40
CA PRO A 40 16.39 4.92 16.40
C PRO A 40 15.56 4.85 15.10
N VAL A 41 15.91 3.91 14.24
CA VAL A 41 15.20 3.62 13.01
C VAL A 41 13.80 3.22 13.46
N ARG A 42 12.85 4.15 13.36
CA ARG A 42 11.44 3.83 13.59
C ARG A 42 11.09 2.76 12.57
N PRO A 43 10.60 1.58 13.02
CA PRO A 43 10.24 0.52 12.10
C PRO A 43 9.26 1.12 11.07
N ARG A 44 9.58 0.98 9.79
CA ARG A 44 8.70 1.45 8.71
C ARG A 44 7.39 0.70 8.89
N ARG A 45 6.35 1.42 9.27
CA ARG A 45 5.01 0.84 9.38
C ARG A 45 4.60 0.33 8.00
N ASP A 46 4.29 -0.94 7.90
CA ASP A 46 3.77 -1.53 6.68
C ASP A 46 2.42 -0.87 6.36
N PRO A 47 2.26 -0.20 5.22
CA PRO A 47 1.01 0.46 4.87
C PRO A 47 -0.16 -0.53 4.72
N ASN A 48 0.13 -1.81 4.54
CA ASN A 48 -0.86 -2.88 4.39
C ASN A 48 -1.21 -3.57 5.73
N VAL A 49 -0.64 -3.12 6.84
CA VAL A 49 -0.87 -3.71 8.16
C VAL A 49 -1.37 -2.65 9.13
N ILE A 50 -2.40 -2.99 9.90
CA ILE A 50 -2.84 -2.26 11.09
C ILE A 50 -2.40 -3.11 12.29
N THR A 51 -1.51 -2.56 13.10
CA THR A 51 -0.91 -3.28 14.21
C THR A 51 -1.80 -3.31 15.45
N ALA A 52 -1.50 -4.23 16.37
CA ALA A 52 -2.19 -4.31 17.66
C ALA A 52 -2.20 -2.98 18.43
N GLU A 53 -1.12 -2.20 18.36
CA GLU A 53 -1.01 -0.90 19.02
C GLU A 53 -1.98 0.14 18.44
N GLU A 54 -2.09 0.17 17.10
CA GLU A 54 -3.02 1.06 16.41
C GLU A 54 -4.47 0.70 16.74
N ILE A 55 -4.78 -0.60 16.85
CA ILE A 55 -6.10 -1.13 17.22
C ILE A 55 -6.43 -0.84 18.69
N ALA A 56 -5.47 -1.06 19.58
CA ALA A 56 -5.64 -0.88 21.02
C ALA A 56 -6.01 0.55 21.42
N SER A 57 -5.67 1.53 20.60
CA SER A 57 -6.09 2.92 20.80
C SER A 57 -7.60 3.16 20.56
N ARG A 58 -8.33 2.16 20.04
CA ARG A 58 -9.75 2.24 19.64
C ARG A 58 -10.54 0.99 20.01
N PRO A 59 -10.57 0.58 21.29
CA PRO A 59 -11.10 -0.72 21.70
C PRO A 59 -12.61 -0.87 21.53
N THR A 60 -13.34 0.24 21.48
CA THR A 60 -14.81 0.26 21.40
C THR A 60 -15.36 0.19 19.98
N LEU A 61 -14.49 0.27 18.96
CA LEU A 61 -14.89 0.24 17.56
C LEU A 61 -15.01 -1.20 17.05
N SER A 62 -15.74 -1.37 15.93
CA SER A 62 -15.65 -2.60 15.15
C SER A 62 -14.40 -2.62 14.29
N ALA A 63 -13.98 -3.81 13.86
CA ALA A 63 -12.85 -3.95 12.95
C ALA A 63 -13.03 -3.11 11.66
N ARG A 64 -14.26 -3.03 11.14
CA ARG A 64 -14.58 -2.18 9.98
C ARG A 64 -14.30 -0.71 10.26
N GLN A 65 -14.79 -0.18 11.37
CA GLN A 65 -14.59 1.22 11.76
C GLN A 65 -13.11 1.55 11.98
N VAL A 66 -12.34 0.62 12.54
CA VAL A 66 -10.89 0.76 12.68
C VAL A 66 -10.23 0.91 11.30
N ILE A 67 -10.59 0.06 10.35
CA ILE A 67 -10.08 0.13 8.98
C ILE A 67 -10.49 1.45 8.32
N GLU A 68 -11.73 1.87 8.44
CA GLU A 68 -12.24 3.13 7.87
C GLU A 68 -11.47 4.35 8.36
N GLN A 69 -11.08 4.35 9.64
CA GLN A 69 -10.33 5.47 10.23
C GLN A 69 -8.83 5.44 9.91
N LEU A 70 -8.21 4.26 9.91
CA LEU A 70 -6.77 4.12 9.79
C LEU A 70 -6.29 3.87 8.35
N ARG A 71 -7.03 3.02 7.61
CA ARG A 71 -6.64 2.54 6.28
C ARG A 71 -7.87 2.39 5.37
N PRO A 72 -8.61 3.45 5.05
CA PRO A 72 -9.84 3.38 4.25
C PRO A 72 -9.61 2.76 2.86
N GLN A 73 -8.37 2.77 2.38
CA GLN A 73 -8.01 2.13 1.11
C GLN A 73 -8.22 0.62 1.09
N PHE A 74 -8.24 -0.08 2.24
CA PHE A 74 -8.49 -1.53 2.30
C PHE A 74 -9.93 -1.89 1.93
N LEU A 75 -10.86 -0.95 2.07
CA LEU A 75 -12.27 -1.15 1.77
C LEU A 75 -12.65 -0.73 0.35
N ARG A 76 -11.71 -0.14 -0.39
CA ARG A 76 -11.99 0.31 -1.74
C ARG A 76 -11.96 -0.85 -2.72
N VAL A 77 -13.10 -1.12 -3.30
CA VAL A 77 -13.23 -2.01 -4.45
C VAL A 77 -12.66 -1.29 -5.67
N ARG A 78 -11.67 -1.85 -6.32
CA ARG A 78 -11.16 -1.35 -7.59
C ARG A 78 -12.17 -1.69 -8.66
N GLY A 79 -12.56 -0.70 -9.49
CA GLY A 79 -13.62 -0.85 -10.46
C GLY A 79 -13.47 -2.09 -11.35
N THR A 80 -14.59 -2.66 -11.74
CA THR A 80 -14.68 -3.84 -12.59
C THR A 80 -14.00 -3.60 -13.95
N THR A 81 -13.01 -4.40 -14.23
CA THR A 81 -12.34 -4.38 -15.54
C THR A 81 -13.02 -5.36 -16.52
N THR A 82 -14.02 -6.11 -16.08
CA THR A 82 -14.61 -7.21 -16.85
C THR A 82 -16.09 -6.96 -17.14
N LEU A 83 -16.44 -6.89 -18.42
CA LEU A 83 -17.80 -6.74 -18.94
C LEU A 83 -18.64 -8.03 -18.86
N GLY A 84 -18.33 -8.96 -17.96
CA GLY A 84 -19.05 -10.22 -17.82
C GLY A 84 -19.16 -10.68 -16.38
N ASN A 85 -20.39 -10.96 -15.92
CA ASN A 85 -20.75 -11.56 -14.63
C ASN A 85 -20.08 -10.90 -13.40
N ALA A 86 -20.32 -9.63 -13.22
CA ALA A 86 -19.70 -8.77 -12.21
C ALA A 86 -19.99 -9.14 -10.75
N GLN A 87 -20.95 -9.98 -10.46
CA GLN A 87 -21.49 -10.15 -9.11
C GLN A 87 -20.63 -10.98 -8.16
N THR A 88 -19.72 -11.81 -8.67
CA THR A 88 -18.90 -12.69 -7.82
C THR A 88 -17.43 -12.28 -7.74
N GLN A 89 -16.96 -11.41 -8.64
CA GLN A 89 -15.54 -11.07 -8.75
C GLN A 89 -15.14 -9.76 -8.07
N ASP A 90 -16.10 -8.91 -7.74
CA ASP A 90 -15.83 -7.58 -7.17
C ASP A 90 -15.89 -7.54 -5.64
N VAL A 91 -15.71 -8.67 -5.00
CA VAL A 91 -15.83 -8.82 -3.55
C VAL A 91 -14.44 -8.94 -2.91
N ILE A 92 -14.22 -8.14 -1.86
CA ILE A 92 -13.08 -8.32 -0.96
C ILE A 92 -13.46 -9.41 0.04
N TRP A 93 -12.70 -10.50 0.06
CA TRP A 93 -12.90 -11.59 1.00
C TRP A 93 -12.24 -11.30 2.34
N VAL A 94 -12.92 -11.68 3.41
CA VAL A 94 -12.43 -11.56 4.79
C VAL A 94 -12.09 -12.94 5.35
N TYR A 95 -10.87 -13.03 5.85
CA TYR A 95 -10.34 -14.21 6.53
C TYR A 95 -10.09 -13.89 7.99
N VAL A 96 -10.53 -14.75 8.87
CA VAL A 96 -10.27 -14.67 10.30
C VAL A 96 -9.48 -15.92 10.70
N ASP A 97 -8.29 -15.71 11.24
CA ASP A 97 -7.36 -16.79 11.63
C ASP A 97 -7.12 -17.82 10.50
N GLY A 98 -7.07 -17.34 9.26
CA GLY A 98 -6.86 -18.16 8.06
C GLY A 98 -8.11 -18.81 7.47
N THR A 99 -9.27 -18.69 8.12
CA THR A 99 -10.55 -19.21 7.63
C THR A 99 -11.35 -18.12 6.93
N ARG A 100 -11.84 -18.39 5.72
CA ARG A 100 -12.72 -17.48 4.99
C ARG A 100 -14.10 -17.43 5.67
N ILE A 101 -14.45 -16.28 6.20
CA ILE A 101 -15.72 -16.07 6.93
C ILE A 101 -16.78 -15.40 6.04
N GLY A 102 -16.37 -14.53 5.14
CA GLY A 102 -17.33 -13.83 4.28
C GLY A 102 -16.75 -12.59 3.61
N THR A 103 -17.58 -11.57 3.50
CA THR A 103 -17.27 -10.30 2.86
C THR A 103 -17.03 -9.21 3.89
N LEU A 104 -16.85 -7.96 3.46
CA LEU A 104 -16.60 -6.81 4.33
C LEU A 104 -17.64 -6.62 5.44
N GLU A 105 -18.85 -7.13 5.25
CA GLU A 105 -19.94 -7.00 6.24
C GLU A 105 -19.61 -7.72 7.56
N VAL A 106 -18.86 -8.82 7.50
CA VAL A 106 -18.45 -9.57 8.68
C VAL A 106 -17.61 -8.73 9.65
N LEU A 107 -16.85 -7.76 9.13
CA LEU A 107 -16.01 -6.88 9.93
C LEU A 107 -16.82 -5.98 10.91
N ASN A 108 -18.11 -5.79 10.66
CA ASN A 108 -18.98 -5.06 11.58
C ASN A 108 -19.23 -5.82 12.90
N ASN A 109 -19.17 -7.15 12.83
CA ASN A 109 -19.44 -8.03 13.95
C ASN A 109 -18.20 -8.41 14.76
N ILE A 110 -17.02 -7.96 14.33
CA ILE A 110 -15.75 -8.24 15.01
C ILE A 110 -15.35 -7.00 15.80
N GLY A 111 -15.26 -7.11 17.10
CA GLY A 111 -14.83 -6.02 17.98
C GLY A 111 -13.31 -5.80 17.89
N ALA A 112 -12.88 -4.56 17.87
CA ALA A 112 -11.44 -4.22 17.84
C ALA A 112 -10.67 -4.82 19.04
N HIS A 113 -11.33 -4.99 20.18
CA HIS A 113 -10.73 -5.56 21.38
C HIS A 113 -10.31 -7.04 21.21
N GLU A 114 -10.95 -7.77 20.30
CA GLU A 114 -10.63 -9.17 19.98
C GLU A 114 -9.51 -9.30 18.95
N VAL A 115 -9.20 -8.21 18.24
CA VAL A 115 -8.28 -8.23 17.10
C VAL A 115 -6.86 -7.91 17.56
N HIS A 116 -5.91 -8.70 17.07
CA HIS A 116 -4.48 -8.48 17.24
C HIS A 116 -3.90 -7.71 16.07
N GLU A 117 -4.23 -8.10 14.84
CA GLU A 117 -3.68 -7.50 13.61
C GLU A 117 -4.72 -7.56 12.49
N ILE A 118 -4.74 -6.53 11.65
CA ILE A 118 -5.51 -6.54 10.40
C ILE A 118 -4.53 -6.29 9.25
N ARG A 119 -4.55 -7.17 8.25
CA ARG A 119 -3.66 -7.09 7.08
C ARG A 119 -4.47 -7.13 5.80
N TYR A 120 -4.13 -6.25 4.87
CA TYR A 120 -4.63 -6.29 3.51
C TYR A 120 -3.65 -7.06 2.62
N LEU A 121 -4.15 -8.04 1.88
CA LEU A 121 -3.42 -8.71 0.82
C LEU A 121 -3.85 -8.14 -0.53
N SER A 122 -2.87 -7.82 -1.36
CA SER A 122 -3.10 -7.47 -2.76
C SER A 122 -3.74 -8.65 -3.51
N PRO A 123 -4.39 -8.43 -4.67
CA PRO A 123 -4.98 -9.50 -5.47
C PRO A 123 -4.01 -10.62 -5.81
N SER A 124 -2.76 -10.29 -6.13
CA SER A 124 -1.72 -11.28 -6.43
C SER A 124 -1.33 -12.10 -5.20
N GLU A 125 -1.13 -11.45 -4.05
CA GLU A 125 -0.80 -12.14 -2.80
C GLU A 125 -1.96 -13.01 -2.31
N ALA A 126 -3.19 -12.50 -2.39
CA ALA A 126 -4.38 -13.25 -2.02
C ALA A 126 -4.59 -14.48 -2.92
N THR A 127 -4.37 -14.32 -4.23
CA THR A 127 -4.44 -15.45 -5.18
C THR A 127 -3.36 -16.47 -4.94
N ASN A 128 -2.14 -16.07 -4.64
CA ASN A 128 -1.04 -16.99 -4.33
C ASN A 128 -1.30 -17.78 -3.03
N ARG A 129 -1.95 -17.15 -2.05
CA ARG A 129 -2.18 -17.76 -0.74
C ARG A 129 -3.47 -18.59 -0.65
N TYR A 130 -4.52 -18.13 -1.29
CA TYR A 130 -5.88 -18.70 -1.15
C TYR A 130 -6.49 -19.18 -2.46
N GLY A 131 -5.75 -19.07 -3.57
CA GLY A 131 -6.23 -19.48 -4.89
C GLY A 131 -6.98 -18.39 -5.64
N THR A 132 -7.58 -18.77 -6.76
CA THR A 132 -8.31 -17.85 -7.65
C THR A 132 -9.57 -17.26 -7.01
N GLY A 133 -10.04 -16.14 -7.56
CA GLY A 133 -11.27 -15.48 -7.07
C GLY A 133 -11.03 -14.30 -6.12
N HIS A 134 -9.78 -13.83 -5.98
CA HIS A 134 -9.40 -12.71 -5.13
C HIS A 134 -9.03 -11.46 -5.92
N VAL A 135 -9.82 -11.12 -6.94
CA VAL A 135 -9.55 -10.01 -7.87
C VAL A 135 -9.44 -8.66 -7.14
N GLN A 136 -10.13 -8.51 -6.04
CA GLN A 136 -10.11 -7.30 -5.20
C GLN A 136 -9.15 -7.41 -4.00
N GLY A 137 -8.41 -8.51 -3.89
CA GLY A 137 -7.58 -8.80 -2.73
C GLY A 137 -8.36 -9.45 -1.57
N ALA A 138 -7.75 -9.48 -0.40
CA ALA A 138 -8.35 -10.05 0.80
C ALA A 138 -7.93 -9.27 2.06
N ILE A 139 -8.79 -9.28 3.08
CA ILE A 139 -8.47 -8.75 4.41
C ILE A 139 -8.31 -9.93 5.35
N ILE A 140 -7.18 -9.98 6.03
CA ILE A 140 -6.89 -10.97 7.07
C ILE A 140 -7.02 -10.29 8.42
N VAL A 141 -7.80 -10.90 9.30
CA VAL A 141 -7.94 -10.52 10.70
C VAL A 141 -7.34 -11.62 11.55
N LEU A 142 -6.36 -11.28 12.36
CA LEU A 142 -5.79 -12.17 13.37
C LEU A 142 -6.37 -11.78 14.72
N ARG A 143 -6.92 -12.77 15.43
CA ARG A 143 -7.42 -12.57 16.79
C ARG A 143 -6.31 -12.71 17.83
N LYS A 144 -6.59 -12.26 19.03
CA LYS A 144 -5.70 -12.42 20.20
C LYS A 144 -5.76 -13.85 20.74
#